data_1ebaf9953dab0745651a8a0ce1ba316e
#
_entry.id   1ebaf9953dab0745651a8a0ce1ba316e
#
_cell.length_a   1.000
_cell.length_b   1.000
_cell.length_c   1.000
_cell.angle_alpha   90.00
_cell.angle_beta   90.00
_cell.angle_gamma   90.00
#
_symmetry.space_group_name_H-M   'P 1'
#
loop_
_entity.id
_entity.type
_entity.pdbx_description
1 polymer ?
#
loop_
_entity_poly.entity_id
_entity_poly.type
_entity_poly.pdbx_seq_one_letter_code
_entity_poly.pdbx_strand_id
1 'polypeptide(L)'
;LVLLHGWGMNSAVFSEFLPFLTADLEVIRICLPGFGLNSDKLPEDYSLDTITALVNESIPEGSVVAGWSLGGLVAQQLALSYPDKIAGLITLASSPCFVSNGCWKGIEPVVLNGFQRQLARNYEKTLDRFLAIQAMGSASARQDVKTIRQQLGALPSPAEVALAAGLSLLETVDLRSMIGRINQPTLRLYGRLDS
;
A
#
# COMPACT_ATOMS: atom_id res chain seq x y z
N LEU A 1 2.30 8.50 -14.19
CA LEU A 1 2.66 7.74 -12.98
C LEU A 1 1.44 7.61 -12.08
N VAL A 2 1.08 6.38 -11.69
CA VAL A 2 0.01 6.10 -10.73
C VAL A 2 0.62 5.73 -9.38
N LEU A 3 0.13 6.35 -8.29
CA LEU A 3 0.62 6.12 -6.94
C LEU A 3 -0.46 5.44 -6.07
N LEU A 4 -0.13 4.30 -5.47
CA LEU A 4 -0.99 3.50 -4.59
C LEU A 4 -0.41 3.48 -3.17
N HIS A 5 -1.20 3.93 -2.19
CA HIS A 5 -0.79 4.07 -0.80
C HIS A 5 -0.77 2.74 -0.03
N GLY A 6 -0.10 2.72 1.12
CA GLY A 6 -0.04 1.59 2.03
C GLY A 6 -1.27 1.45 2.94
N TRP A 7 -1.28 0.38 3.73
CA TRP A 7 -2.33 0.11 4.71
C TRP A 7 -2.52 1.29 5.70
N GLY A 8 -3.77 1.60 6.01
CA GLY A 8 -4.12 2.68 6.94
C GLY A 8 -3.91 4.10 6.41
N MET A 9 -3.38 4.25 5.20
CA MET A 9 -3.10 5.53 4.57
C MET A 9 -4.20 5.94 3.58
N ASN A 10 -4.02 7.09 2.96
CA ASN A 10 -4.78 7.54 1.79
C ASN A 10 -3.84 8.25 0.80
N SER A 11 -4.36 8.70 -0.33
CA SER A 11 -3.56 9.30 -1.40
C SER A 11 -2.83 10.59 -1.02
N ALA A 12 -3.21 11.25 0.08
CA ALA A 12 -2.55 12.47 0.54
C ALA A 12 -1.14 12.20 1.12
N VAL A 13 -0.82 10.96 1.49
CA VAL A 13 0.52 10.59 1.98
C VAL A 13 1.65 10.92 0.99
N PHE A 14 1.32 11.02 -0.30
CA PHE A 14 2.29 11.35 -1.34
C PHE A 14 2.51 12.86 -1.53
N SER A 15 1.82 13.73 -0.77
CA SER A 15 1.87 15.18 -1.01
C SER A 15 3.28 15.78 -0.91
N GLU A 16 4.09 15.32 0.06
CA GLU A 16 5.48 15.75 0.20
C GLU A 16 6.42 15.15 -0.86
N PHE A 17 5.98 14.08 -1.52
CA PHE A 17 6.77 13.43 -2.57
C PHE A 17 6.61 14.13 -3.94
N LEU A 18 5.43 14.68 -4.23
CA LEU A 18 5.13 15.28 -5.53
C LEU A 18 6.11 16.36 -5.98
N PRO A 19 6.60 17.27 -5.09
CA PRO A 19 7.55 18.31 -5.50
C PRO A 19 8.90 17.78 -6.01
N PHE A 20 9.23 16.53 -5.72
CA PHE A 20 10.47 15.89 -6.19
C PHE A 20 10.30 15.22 -7.56
N LEU A 21 9.08 15.15 -8.09
CA LEU A 21 8.83 14.63 -9.43
C LEU A 21 8.99 15.72 -10.49
N THR A 22 9.35 15.32 -11.70
CA THR A 22 9.48 16.26 -12.81
C THR A 22 8.11 16.85 -13.21
N ALA A 23 8.09 18.10 -13.61
CA ALA A 23 6.86 18.81 -14.00
C ALA A 23 6.14 18.18 -15.21
N ASP A 24 6.87 17.43 -16.04
CA ASP A 24 6.33 16.79 -17.25
C ASP A 24 5.65 15.45 -16.96
N LEU A 25 5.69 14.99 -15.71
CA LEU A 25 5.12 13.71 -15.30
C LEU A 25 3.67 13.91 -14.81
N GLU A 26 2.72 13.39 -15.57
CA GLU A 26 1.34 13.29 -15.09
C GLU A 26 1.26 12.28 -13.94
N VAL A 27 0.77 12.73 -12.78
CA VAL A 27 0.68 11.91 -11.56
C VAL A 27 -0.76 11.74 -11.13
N ILE A 28 -1.20 10.48 -11.04
CA ILE A 28 -2.51 10.08 -10.54
C ILE A 28 -2.30 9.41 -9.17
N ARG A 29 -2.96 9.93 -8.13
CA ARG A 29 -2.94 9.36 -6.79
C ARG A 29 -4.29 8.71 -6.52
N ILE A 30 -4.30 7.40 -6.32
CA ILE A 30 -5.53 6.63 -6.11
C ILE A 30 -5.63 6.26 -4.62
N CYS A 31 -6.79 6.54 -4.03
CA CYS A 31 -7.18 5.93 -2.76
C CYS A 31 -7.69 4.51 -3.02
N LEU A 32 -7.14 3.53 -2.31
CA LEU A 32 -7.66 2.16 -2.35
C LEU A 32 -9.11 2.11 -1.87
N PRO A 33 -9.92 1.13 -2.30
CA PRO A 33 -11.29 0.95 -1.82
C PRO A 33 -11.36 0.94 -0.29
N GLY A 34 -12.29 1.69 0.29
CA GLY A 34 -12.45 1.84 1.74
C GLY A 34 -11.50 2.84 2.40
N PHE A 35 -10.68 3.59 1.63
CA PHE A 35 -9.72 4.57 2.15
C PHE A 35 -9.90 5.95 1.51
N GLY A 36 -9.74 7.00 2.31
CA GLY A 36 -9.75 8.40 1.86
C GLY A 36 -10.99 8.72 1.01
N LEU A 37 -10.79 9.21 -0.22
CA LEU A 37 -11.89 9.56 -1.13
C LEU A 37 -12.76 8.37 -1.57
N ASN A 38 -12.33 7.15 -1.31
CA ASN A 38 -13.06 5.92 -1.58
C ASN A 38 -13.49 5.20 -0.28
N SER A 39 -13.57 5.92 0.85
CA SER A 39 -13.91 5.34 2.16
C SER A 39 -15.29 4.67 2.21
N ASP A 40 -16.21 5.11 1.37
CA ASP A 40 -17.57 4.56 1.21
C ASP A 40 -17.67 3.47 0.12
N LYS A 41 -16.62 3.26 -0.66
CA LYS A 41 -16.57 2.27 -1.74
C LYS A 41 -15.98 0.96 -1.23
N LEU A 42 -16.81 0.12 -0.67
CA LEU A 42 -16.43 -1.19 -0.17
C LEU A 42 -17.02 -2.28 -1.06
N PRO A 43 -16.19 -3.16 -1.66
CA PRO A 43 -16.70 -4.35 -2.33
C PRO A 43 -17.22 -5.36 -1.30
N GLU A 44 -18.17 -6.21 -1.70
CA GLU A 44 -18.65 -7.32 -0.86
C GLU A 44 -17.52 -8.32 -0.54
N ASP A 45 -16.70 -8.64 -1.54
CA ASP A 45 -15.48 -9.42 -1.39
C ASP A 45 -14.26 -8.50 -1.45
N TYR A 46 -13.59 -8.32 -0.32
CA TYR A 46 -12.37 -7.51 -0.22
C TYR A 46 -11.12 -8.35 -0.49
N SER A 47 -11.11 -9.08 -1.61
CA SER A 47 -9.93 -9.83 -2.09
C SER A 47 -8.96 -8.93 -2.83
N LEU A 48 -7.70 -9.41 -2.99
CA LEU A 48 -6.70 -8.69 -3.78
C LEU A 48 -7.16 -8.51 -5.24
N ASP A 49 -7.77 -9.52 -5.82
CA ASP A 49 -8.28 -9.48 -7.20
C ASP A 49 -9.37 -8.41 -7.34
N THR A 50 -10.32 -8.37 -6.42
CA THR A 50 -11.45 -7.41 -6.47
C THR A 50 -10.97 -5.98 -6.30
N ILE A 51 -10.12 -5.68 -5.30
CA ILE A 51 -9.61 -4.32 -5.12
C ILE A 51 -8.71 -3.89 -6.28
N THR A 52 -7.98 -4.83 -6.87
CA THR A 52 -7.15 -4.58 -8.06
C THR A 52 -8.00 -4.23 -9.28
N ALA A 53 -9.10 -4.95 -9.50
CA ALA A 53 -10.04 -4.66 -10.58
C ALA A 53 -10.65 -3.26 -10.44
N LEU A 54 -11.10 -2.88 -9.24
CA LEU A 54 -11.63 -1.55 -8.96
C LEU A 54 -10.59 -0.44 -9.17
N VAL A 55 -9.36 -0.65 -8.73
CA VAL A 55 -8.26 0.30 -8.95
C VAL A 55 -7.94 0.44 -10.45
N ASN A 56 -7.97 -0.67 -11.19
CA ASN A 56 -7.70 -0.70 -12.63
C ASN A 56 -8.64 0.20 -13.45
N GLU A 57 -9.88 0.41 -13.01
CA GLU A 57 -10.84 1.29 -13.70
C GLU A 57 -10.33 2.74 -13.82
N SER A 58 -9.51 3.18 -12.85
CA SER A 58 -8.96 4.55 -12.80
C SER A 58 -7.54 4.68 -13.36
N ILE A 59 -6.95 3.61 -13.89
CA ILE A 59 -5.59 3.62 -14.41
C ILE A 59 -5.63 3.82 -15.92
N PRO A 60 -4.95 4.84 -16.49
CA PRO A 60 -4.80 4.99 -17.95
C PRO A 60 -3.92 3.88 -18.55
N GLU A 61 -4.13 3.61 -19.85
CA GLU A 61 -3.24 2.74 -20.64
C GLU A 61 -1.80 3.27 -20.64
N GLY A 62 -0.84 2.36 -20.62
CA GLY A 62 0.59 2.71 -20.64
C GLY A 62 1.11 3.32 -19.35
N SER A 63 0.41 3.12 -18.23
CA SER A 63 0.79 3.66 -16.91
C SER A 63 1.97 2.93 -16.30
N VAL A 64 2.86 3.69 -15.65
CA VAL A 64 3.77 3.17 -14.64
C VAL A 64 3.07 3.22 -13.29
N VAL A 65 2.96 2.09 -12.59
CA VAL A 65 2.29 2.00 -11.29
C VAL A 65 3.32 1.86 -10.18
N ALA A 66 3.28 2.77 -9.21
CA ALA A 66 4.10 2.75 -8.02
C ALA A 66 3.24 2.46 -6.79
N GLY A 67 3.53 1.37 -6.09
CA GLY A 67 2.80 0.97 -4.89
C GLY A 67 3.67 0.89 -3.65
N TRP A 68 3.20 1.52 -2.58
CA TRP A 68 3.84 1.44 -1.26
C TRP A 68 3.16 0.39 -0.39
N SER A 69 3.94 -0.56 0.18
CA SER A 69 3.46 -1.56 1.13
C SER A 69 2.25 -2.36 0.56
N LEU A 70 1.06 -2.29 1.14
CA LEU A 70 -0.18 -2.89 0.61
C LEU A 70 -0.46 -2.45 -0.83
N GLY A 71 -0.26 -1.15 -1.13
CA GLY A 71 -0.38 -0.64 -2.51
C GLY A 71 0.58 -1.32 -3.48
N GLY A 72 1.72 -1.80 -2.99
CA GLY A 72 2.66 -2.58 -3.79
C GLY A 72 2.19 -4.01 -4.10
N LEU A 73 1.40 -4.65 -3.22
CA LEU A 73 0.70 -5.90 -3.57
C LEU A 73 -0.31 -5.66 -4.69
N VAL A 74 -1.11 -4.60 -4.57
CA VAL A 74 -2.08 -4.21 -5.61
C VAL A 74 -1.36 -3.89 -6.93
N ALA A 75 -0.24 -3.18 -6.88
CA ALA A 75 0.56 -2.86 -8.07
C ALA A 75 1.14 -4.12 -8.75
N GLN A 76 1.61 -5.09 -7.97
CA GLN A 76 2.07 -6.39 -8.49
C GLN A 76 0.93 -7.16 -9.13
N GLN A 77 -0.25 -7.19 -8.49
CA GLN A 77 -1.43 -7.87 -9.04
C GLN A 77 -1.93 -7.16 -10.31
N LEU A 78 -1.87 -5.83 -10.39
CA LEU A 78 -2.17 -5.07 -11.62
C LEU A 78 -1.25 -5.49 -12.77
N ALA A 79 0.06 -5.58 -12.53
CA ALA A 79 1.03 -6.00 -13.53
C ALA A 79 0.81 -7.45 -14.00
N LEU A 80 0.30 -8.32 -13.14
CA LEU A 80 -0.04 -9.71 -13.45
C LEU A 80 -1.35 -9.83 -14.23
N SER A 81 -2.39 -9.10 -13.83
CA SER A 81 -3.75 -9.24 -14.36
C SER A 81 -4.01 -8.38 -15.59
N TYR A 82 -3.29 -7.27 -15.73
CA TYR A 82 -3.46 -6.29 -16.82
C TYR A 82 -2.11 -5.94 -17.49
N PRO A 83 -1.35 -6.96 -17.97
CA PRO A 83 0.02 -6.76 -18.43
C PRO A 83 0.14 -5.77 -19.60
N ASP A 84 -0.86 -5.70 -20.48
CA ASP A 84 -0.86 -4.80 -21.65
C ASP A 84 -1.12 -3.34 -21.27
N LYS A 85 -1.76 -3.11 -20.12
CA LYS A 85 -2.11 -1.78 -19.62
C LYS A 85 -0.99 -1.13 -18.81
N ILE A 86 -0.18 -1.95 -18.13
CA ILE A 86 0.86 -1.49 -17.22
C ILE A 86 2.22 -1.49 -17.93
N ALA A 87 2.77 -0.30 -18.18
CA ALA A 87 4.06 -0.13 -18.83
C ALA A 87 5.26 -0.34 -17.92
N GLY A 88 5.09 -0.21 -16.60
CA GLY A 88 6.16 -0.40 -15.62
C GLY A 88 5.63 -0.52 -14.20
N LEU A 89 6.41 -1.17 -13.35
CA LEU A 89 6.08 -1.43 -11.94
C LEU A 89 7.14 -0.84 -11.02
N ILE A 90 6.72 -0.11 -9.99
CA ILE A 90 7.58 0.33 -8.90
C ILE A 90 6.98 -0.17 -7.58
N THR A 91 7.78 -0.88 -6.80
CA THR A 91 7.38 -1.26 -5.43
C THR A 91 8.23 -0.55 -4.40
N LEU A 92 7.58 0.06 -3.40
CA LEU A 92 8.20 0.81 -2.32
C LEU A 92 7.90 0.06 -1.01
N ALA A 93 8.94 -0.42 -0.31
CA ALA A 93 8.79 -1.16 0.95
C ALA A 93 7.64 -2.20 0.86
N SER A 94 7.63 -3.00 -0.22
CA SER A 94 6.58 -3.98 -0.50
C SER A 94 7.17 -5.32 -0.92
N SER A 95 6.43 -6.37 -0.64
CA SER A 95 6.83 -7.76 -0.85
C SER A 95 5.70 -8.53 -1.55
N PRO A 96 6.01 -9.57 -2.36
CA PRO A 96 4.98 -10.46 -2.89
C PRO A 96 4.34 -11.35 -1.82
N CYS A 97 4.97 -11.46 -0.64
CA CYS A 97 4.47 -12.14 0.54
C CYS A 97 5.02 -11.41 1.77
N PHE A 98 4.16 -10.88 2.62
CA PHE A 98 4.59 -10.10 3.80
C PHE A 98 4.90 -10.97 5.01
N VAL A 99 4.30 -12.15 5.11
CA VAL A 99 4.47 -13.05 6.26
C VAL A 99 5.73 -13.88 6.13
N SER A 100 6.49 -13.96 7.23
CA SER A 100 7.61 -14.90 7.35
C SER A 100 7.12 -16.35 7.28
N ASN A 101 7.84 -17.18 6.54
CA ASN A 101 7.47 -18.58 6.33
C ASN A 101 8.74 -19.36 6.01
N GLY A 102 9.23 -20.16 6.94
CA GLY A 102 10.41 -20.99 6.76
C GLY A 102 11.63 -20.22 6.29
N CYS A 103 12.01 -20.36 5.02
CA CYS A 103 13.16 -19.66 4.43
C CYS A 103 12.84 -18.24 3.96
N TRP A 104 11.57 -17.85 3.91
CA TRP A 104 11.15 -16.52 3.49
C TRP A 104 11.16 -15.56 4.67
N LYS A 105 11.96 -14.49 4.55
CA LYS A 105 11.99 -13.41 5.54
C LYS A 105 10.78 -12.49 5.34
N GLY A 106 10.16 -12.08 6.43
CA GLY A 106 8.99 -11.20 6.43
C GLY A 106 8.54 -10.90 7.84
N ILE A 107 7.33 -10.37 7.96
CA ILE A 107 6.73 -10.02 9.25
C ILE A 107 6.30 -11.31 9.96
N GLU A 108 6.70 -11.49 11.19
CA GLU A 108 6.27 -12.64 12.00
C GLU A 108 4.73 -12.64 12.17
N PRO A 109 4.04 -13.78 11.99
CA PRO A 109 2.58 -13.86 12.10
C PRO A 109 2.04 -13.27 13.41
N VAL A 110 2.76 -13.44 14.53
CA VAL A 110 2.37 -12.90 15.82
C VAL A 110 2.29 -11.37 15.83
N VAL A 111 3.09 -10.69 15.01
CA VAL A 111 3.08 -9.22 14.88
C VAL A 111 1.82 -8.76 14.17
N LEU A 112 1.46 -9.37 13.01
CA LEU A 112 0.22 -9.06 12.29
C LEU A 112 -1.02 -9.35 13.12
N ASN A 113 -1.08 -10.49 13.79
CA ASN A 113 -2.13 -10.84 14.75
C ASN A 113 -2.23 -9.82 15.90
N GLY A 114 -1.09 -9.27 16.33
CA GLY A 114 -1.04 -8.19 17.32
C GLY A 114 -1.72 -6.91 16.79
N PHE A 115 -1.46 -6.54 15.54
CA PHE A 115 -2.10 -5.40 14.87
C PHE A 115 -3.61 -5.61 14.71
N GLN A 116 -4.05 -6.79 14.26
CA GLN A 116 -5.47 -7.10 14.11
C GLN A 116 -6.23 -6.98 15.44
N ARG A 117 -5.68 -7.55 16.53
CA ARG A 117 -6.29 -7.45 17.86
C ARG A 117 -6.33 -6.02 18.39
N GLN A 118 -5.32 -5.23 18.11
CA GLN A 118 -5.28 -3.83 18.51
C GLN A 118 -6.25 -2.98 17.69
N LEU A 119 -6.35 -3.23 16.38
CA LEU A 119 -7.28 -2.58 15.47
C LEU A 119 -8.73 -2.73 15.95
N ALA A 120 -9.13 -3.96 16.31
CA ALA A 120 -10.46 -4.25 16.83
C ALA A 120 -10.81 -3.50 18.14
N ARG A 121 -9.79 -2.98 18.86
CA ARG A 121 -9.97 -2.24 20.12
C ARG A 121 -9.89 -0.73 19.94
N ASN A 122 -8.98 -0.26 19.09
CA ASN A 122 -8.74 1.17 18.89
C ASN A 122 -7.94 1.39 17.61
N TYR A 123 -8.63 1.85 16.57
CA TYR A 123 -8.07 2.17 15.26
C TYR A 123 -6.95 3.22 15.35
N GLU A 124 -7.23 4.35 16.02
CA GLU A 124 -6.27 5.48 16.05
C GLU A 124 -4.94 5.07 16.67
N LYS A 125 -4.96 4.38 17.80
CA LYS A 125 -3.75 3.86 18.44
C LYS A 125 -2.99 2.85 17.58
N THR A 126 -3.74 2.05 16.80
CA THR A 126 -3.12 1.09 15.88
C THR A 126 -2.40 1.80 14.74
N LEU A 127 -3.04 2.82 14.16
CA LEU A 127 -2.44 3.67 13.13
C LEU A 127 -1.21 4.40 13.66
N ASP A 128 -1.29 4.95 14.87
CA ASP A 128 -0.16 5.62 15.53
C ASP A 128 1.06 4.73 15.70
N ARG A 129 0.81 3.52 16.16
CA ARG A 129 1.88 2.52 16.31
C ARG A 129 2.47 2.14 14.95
N PHE A 130 1.62 1.97 13.94
CA PHE A 130 2.07 1.68 12.58
C PHE A 130 2.95 2.80 12.03
N LEU A 131 2.51 4.06 12.12
CA LEU A 131 3.29 5.22 11.68
C LEU A 131 4.63 5.36 12.43
N ALA A 132 4.63 5.10 13.73
CA ALA A 132 5.86 5.14 14.53
C ALA A 132 6.88 4.07 14.08
N ILE A 133 6.41 2.88 13.68
CA ILE A 133 7.27 1.82 13.14
C ILE A 133 7.82 2.24 11.77
N GLN A 134 6.99 2.81 10.89
CA GLN A 134 7.44 3.27 9.57
C GLN A 134 8.47 4.38 9.64
N ALA A 135 8.40 5.24 10.65
CA ALA A 135 9.35 6.34 10.85
C ALA A 135 10.64 5.94 11.59
N MET A 136 10.77 4.67 12.03
CA MET A 136 11.98 4.22 12.74
C MET A 136 13.22 4.40 11.88
N GLY A 137 14.25 4.99 12.48
CA GLY A 137 15.52 5.26 11.80
C GLY A 137 15.56 6.58 11.03
N SER A 138 14.46 7.33 10.90
CA SER A 138 14.47 8.69 10.41
C SER A 138 15.00 9.65 11.48
N ALA A 139 15.89 10.58 11.09
CA ALA A 139 16.36 11.66 11.96
C ALA A 139 15.22 12.62 12.36
N SER A 140 14.15 12.69 11.55
CA SER A 140 12.97 13.55 11.71
C SER A 140 11.70 12.79 12.07
N ALA A 141 11.80 11.55 12.58
CA ALA A 141 10.68 10.62 12.79
C ALA A 141 9.43 11.26 13.41
N ARG A 142 9.59 12.08 14.46
CA ARG A 142 8.44 12.77 15.11
C ARG A 142 7.76 13.77 14.20
N GLN A 143 8.54 14.54 13.42
CA GLN A 143 8.01 15.52 12.48
C GLN A 143 7.35 14.82 11.31
N ASP A 144 7.96 13.75 10.79
CA ASP A 144 7.44 12.96 9.68
C ASP A 144 6.07 12.37 10.04
N VAL A 145 5.94 11.74 11.21
CA VAL A 145 4.66 11.21 11.71
C VAL A 145 3.62 12.32 11.85
N LYS A 146 3.99 13.48 12.39
CA LYS A 146 3.08 14.62 12.52
C LYS A 146 2.59 15.11 11.15
N THR A 147 3.49 15.24 10.18
CA THR A 147 3.18 15.69 8.82
C THR A 147 2.25 14.69 8.13
N ILE A 148 2.58 13.39 8.19
CA ILE A 148 1.73 12.33 7.62
C ILE A 148 0.32 12.36 8.23
N ARG A 149 0.19 12.49 9.55
CA ARG A 149 -1.12 12.60 10.20
C ARG A 149 -1.94 13.79 9.73
N GLN A 150 -1.32 14.95 9.58
CA GLN A 150 -1.99 16.15 9.04
C GLN A 150 -2.50 15.89 7.62
N GLN A 151 -1.68 15.26 6.77
CA GLN A 151 -2.07 14.91 5.41
C GLN A 151 -3.22 13.90 5.37
N LEU A 152 -3.14 12.85 6.19
CA LEU A 152 -4.20 11.84 6.27
C LEU A 152 -5.53 12.45 6.74
N GLY A 153 -5.49 13.39 7.68
CA GLY A 153 -6.67 14.08 8.21
C GLY A 153 -7.34 15.05 7.22
N ALA A 154 -6.71 15.33 6.07
CA ALA A 154 -7.31 16.13 5.00
C ALA A 154 -8.37 15.36 4.17
N LEU A 155 -8.43 14.05 4.28
CA LEU A 155 -9.37 13.17 3.59
C LEU A 155 -10.20 12.36 4.59
N PRO A 156 -11.36 11.80 4.18
CA PRO A 156 -12.17 10.95 5.05
C PRO A 156 -11.37 9.81 5.69
N SER A 157 -11.74 9.47 6.92
CA SER A 157 -11.15 8.33 7.63
C SER A 157 -11.43 7.02 6.89
N PRO A 158 -10.53 6.04 6.99
CA PRO A 158 -10.76 4.75 6.36
C PRO A 158 -11.92 4.00 7.02
N ALA A 159 -12.61 3.17 6.25
CA ALA A 159 -13.60 2.25 6.78
C ALA A 159 -12.94 1.15 7.63
N GLU A 160 -13.51 0.83 8.79
CA GLU A 160 -12.99 -0.21 9.68
C GLU A 160 -12.88 -1.57 8.98
N VAL A 161 -13.86 -1.89 8.14
CA VAL A 161 -13.87 -3.13 7.34
C VAL A 161 -12.66 -3.18 6.39
N ALA A 162 -12.33 -2.07 5.72
CA ALA A 162 -11.17 -2.00 4.81
C ALA A 162 -9.84 -2.13 5.57
N LEU A 163 -9.76 -1.58 6.78
CA LEU A 163 -8.58 -1.74 7.64
C LEU A 163 -8.38 -3.20 8.05
N ALA A 164 -9.43 -3.87 8.49
CA ALA A 164 -9.36 -5.27 8.88
C ALA A 164 -9.03 -6.18 7.68
N ALA A 165 -9.69 -5.97 6.55
CA ALA A 165 -9.46 -6.71 5.32
C ALA A 165 -8.07 -6.46 4.74
N GLY A 166 -7.58 -5.22 4.77
CA GLY A 166 -6.23 -4.89 4.33
C GLY A 166 -5.13 -5.58 5.15
N LEU A 167 -5.30 -5.71 6.48
CA LEU A 167 -4.40 -6.53 7.31
C LEU A 167 -4.48 -8.01 6.94
N SER A 168 -5.68 -8.51 6.65
CA SER A 168 -5.87 -9.90 6.20
C SER A 168 -5.15 -10.14 4.87
N LEU A 169 -5.19 -9.20 3.92
CA LEU A 169 -4.43 -9.30 2.68
C LEU A 169 -2.91 -9.37 2.93
N LEU A 170 -2.38 -8.55 3.85
CA LEU A 170 -0.96 -8.62 4.21
C LEU A 170 -0.59 -9.96 4.85
N GLU A 171 -1.52 -10.61 5.55
CA GLU A 171 -1.30 -11.91 6.19
C GLU A 171 -1.40 -13.09 5.20
N THR A 172 -2.34 -13.03 4.26
CA THR A 172 -2.75 -14.21 3.48
C THR A 172 -2.25 -14.24 2.05
N VAL A 173 -1.95 -13.06 1.46
CA VAL A 173 -1.54 -12.98 0.06
C VAL A 173 -0.11 -13.47 -0.13
N ASP A 174 0.05 -14.38 -1.10
CA ASP A 174 1.35 -14.90 -1.54
C ASP A 174 1.44 -14.93 -3.07
N LEU A 175 2.12 -13.94 -3.63
CA LEU A 175 2.34 -13.82 -5.07
C LEU A 175 3.70 -14.40 -5.53
N ARG A 176 4.46 -15.03 -4.64
CA ARG A 176 5.83 -15.51 -4.93
C ARG A 176 5.91 -16.44 -6.14
N SER A 177 4.94 -17.32 -6.30
CA SER A 177 4.87 -18.24 -7.45
C SER A 177 4.50 -17.54 -8.76
N MET A 178 3.95 -16.32 -8.69
CA MET A 178 3.42 -15.59 -9.84
C MET A 178 4.30 -14.44 -10.30
N ILE A 179 5.13 -13.84 -9.43
CA ILE A 179 5.93 -12.65 -9.75
C ILE A 179 6.91 -12.88 -10.92
N GLY A 180 7.33 -14.12 -11.18
CA GLY A 180 8.14 -14.46 -12.36
C GLY A 180 7.44 -14.24 -13.71
N ARG A 181 6.12 -14.00 -13.71
CA ARG A 181 5.31 -13.69 -14.89
C ARG A 181 5.21 -12.18 -15.17
N ILE A 182 5.69 -11.34 -14.26
CA ILE A 182 5.75 -9.89 -14.46
C ILE A 182 6.88 -9.59 -15.43
N ASN A 183 6.53 -9.18 -16.64
CA ASN A 183 7.48 -8.88 -17.73
C ASN A 183 7.79 -7.38 -17.84
N GLN A 184 7.02 -6.52 -17.18
CA GLN A 184 7.22 -5.07 -17.20
C GLN A 184 8.53 -4.69 -16.53
N PRO A 185 9.22 -3.63 -17.00
CA PRO A 185 10.33 -3.04 -16.27
C PRO A 185 9.93 -2.80 -14.81
N THR A 186 10.71 -3.35 -13.88
CA THR A 186 10.37 -3.31 -12.46
C THR A 186 11.48 -2.69 -11.64
N LEU A 187 11.14 -1.66 -10.85
CA LEU A 187 12.00 -1.05 -9.83
C LEU A 187 11.49 -1.44 -8.44
N ARG A 188 12.37 -1.97 -7.59
CA ARG A 188 12.06 -2.32 -6.20
C ARG A 188 12.91 -1.47 -5.26
N LEU A 189 12.26 -0.70 -4.40
CA LEU A 189 12.91 0.18 -3.44
C LEU A 189 12.57 -0.27 -2.01
N TYR A 190 13.60 -0.47 -1.22
CA TYR A 190 13.50 -0.88 0.18
C TYR A 190 14.31 0.07 1.05
N GLY A 191 13.79 0.37 2.22
CA GLY A 191 14.56 1.00 3.27
C GLY A 191 15.56 0.00 3.88
N ARG A 192 16.67 0.49 4.38
CA ARG A 192 17.70 -0.35 5.03
C ARG A 192 17.16 -1.15 6.24
N LEU A 193 16.08 -0.67 6.84
CA LEU A 193 15.44 -1.27 8.01
C LEU A 193 14.12 -1.98 7.67
N ASP A 194 13.75 -2.06 6.40
CA ASP A 194 12.58 -2.84 5.98
C ASP A 194 12.85 -4.32 6.26
N SER A 195 11.90 -4.98 6.89
CA SER A 195 11.95 -6.39 7.30
C SER A 195 11.04 -7.25 6.44
#